data_81ae98c516eb0f9c53c7e01dad97be79
#
_entry.id   81ae98c516eb0f9c53c7e01dad97be79
#
_cell.length_a   1.000
_cell.length_b   1.000
_cell.length_c   1.000
_cell.angle_alpha   90.00
_cell.angle_beta   90.00
_cell.angle_gamma   90.00
#
_symmetry.space_group_name_H-M   'P 1'
#
loop_
_entity.id
_entity.type
_entity.pdbx_description
1 polymer ?
#
loop_
_entity_poly.entity_id
_entity_poly.type
_entity_poly.pdbx_seq_one_letter_code
_entity_poly.pdbx_strand_id
1 'polypeptide(L)'
;MNIFSNKKEEVTDKEVHEQEEKRHPFTEIAQFAIIAILIVVPIRMFIAQPFIVSGASMEDTFHSGEYLIVDQLSYYMRQPERGEVIIFRYPKDPSKFFIKRIIGLPGDTINIEKSVVTITNE
;
A
#
# COMPACT_ATOMS: atom_id res chain seq x y z
N MET A 1 -69.24 -9.61 -2.06
CA MET A 1 -68.78 -8.40 -2.75
C MET A 1 -67.85 -7.67 -1.84
N ASN A 2 -66.52 -7.99 -1.91
CA ASN A 2 -65.49 -7.56 -0.95
C ASN A 2 -64.73 -6.33 -1.45
N ILE A 3 -65.25 -5.16 -1.15
CA ILE A 3 -64.61 -3.86 -1.52
C ILE A 3 -63.48 -3.49 -0.51
N PHE A 4 -63.45 -4.11 0.66
CA PHE A 4 -62.49 -3.79 1.72
C PHE A 4 -61.15 -4.53 1.58
N SER A 5 -61.05 -5.58 0.76
CA SER A 5 -59.79 -6.32 0.61
C SER A 5 -58.81 -5.61 -0.33
N ASN A 6 -59.31 -4.92 -1.33
CA ASN A 6 -58.46 -4.29 -2.38
C ASN A 6 -57.78 -2.99 -1.88
N LYS A 7 -58.34 -2.32 -0.92
CA LYS A 7 -57.80 -1.04 -0.39
C LYS A 7 -56.60 -1.20 0.53
N LYS A 8 -56.46 -2.37 1.20
CA LYS A 8 -55.29 -2.65 2.06
C LYS A 8 -54.06 -3.06 1.29
N GLU A 9 -54.19 -3.78 0.17
CA GLU A 9 -53.06 -4.17 -0.69
C GLU A 9 -52.48 -2.96 -1.43
N GLU A 10 -53.32 -2.06 -1.90
CA GLU A 10 -52.91 -0.86 -2.60
C GLU A 10 -52.19 0.18 -1.71
N VAL A 11 -52.53 0.22 -0.43
CA VAL A 11 -51.85 1.09 0.58
C VAL A 11 -50.47 0.53 0.96
N THR A 12 -50.36 -0.81 1.05
CA THR A 12 -49.10 -1.48 1.42
C THR A 12 -48.06 -1.37 0.29
N ASP A 13 -48.49 -1.50 -0.94
CA ASP A 13 -47.60 -1.37 -2.10
C ASP A 13 -47.10 0.08 -2.27
N LYS A 14 -47.91 1.09 -2.03
CA LYS A 14 -47.50 2.50 -2.08
C LYS A 14 -46.53 2.87 -0.94
N GLU A 15 -46.67 2.34 0.24
CA GLU A 15 -45.79 2.59 1.37
C GLU A 15 -44.42 1.90 1.19
N VAL A 16 -44.38 0.73 0.51
CA VAL A 16 -43.15 0.03 0.19
C VAL A 16 -42.35 0.76 -0.91
N HIS A 17 -43.03 1.31 -1.92
CA HIS A 17 -42.37 2.08 -2.99
C HIS A 17 -41.93 3.50 -2.54
N GLU A 18 -42.61 4.11 -1.57
CA GLU A 18 -42.20 5.42 -1.06
C GLU A 18 -40.96 5.39 -0.15
N GLN A 19 -40.59 4.22 0.39
CA GLN A 19 -39.37 4.09 1.20
C GLN A 19 -38.09 3.92 0.39
N GLU A 20 -38.16 3.52 -0.88
CA GLU A 20 -36.98 3.40 -1.76
C GLU A 20 -36.53 4.72 -2.38
N GLU A 21 -37.36 5.76 -2.40
CA GLU A 21 -37.09 7.00 -3.15
C GLU A 21 -36.38 8.12 -2.39
N LYS A 22 -35.99 7.91 -1.11
CA LYS A 22 -35.29 8.95 -0.32
C LYS A 22 -33.86 8.64 0.04
N ARG A 23 -33.17 7.84 -0.74
CA ARG A 23 -31.70 7.79 -0.67
C ARG A 23 -31.13 8.98 -1.44
N HIS A 24 -30.80 10.03 -0.72
CA HIS A 24 -30.14 11.19 -1.31
C HIS A 24 -28.85 10.71 -2.00
N PRO A 25 -28.65 11.00 -3.31
CA PRO A 25 -27.45 10.56 -4.03
C PRO A 25 -26.16 11.03 -3.35
N PHE A 26 -26.21 12.12 -2.61
CA PHE A 26 -25.10 12.62 -1.79
C PHE A 26 -24.69 11.68 -0.66
N THR A 27 -25.61 10.97 -0.03
CA THR A 27 -25.27 10.02 1.06
C THR A 27 -24.61 8.76 0.53
N GLU A 28 -25.03 8.30 -0.63
CA GLU A 28 -24.38 7.15 -1.30
C GLU A 28 -22.96 7.51 -1.74
N ILE A 29 -22.76 8.64 -2.39
CA ILE A 29 -21.44 9.13 -2.78
C ILE A 29 -20.54 9.32 -1.54
N ALA A 30 -21.06 9.94 -0.48
CA ALA A 30 -20.31 10.13 0.76
C ALA A 30 -19.92 8.80 1.41
N GLN A 31 -20.80 7.81 1.42
CA GLN A 31 -20.52 6.48 1.95
C GLN A 31 -19.42 5.76 1.13
N PHE A 32 -19.50 5.79 -0.20
CA PHE A 32 -18.45 5.24 -1.06
C PHE A 32 -17.11 5.95 -0.85
N ALA A 33 -17.11 7.27 -0.72
CA ALA A 33 -15.91 8.05 -0.46
C ALA A 33 -15.26 7.68 0.88
N ILE A 34 -16.05 7.53 1.94
CA ILE A 34 -15.57 7.12 3.27
C ILE A 34 -14.95 5.71 3.20
N ILE A 35 -15.62 4.75 2.56
CA ILE A 35 -15.12 3.39 2.41
C ILE A 35 -13.82 3.39 1.59
N ALA A 36 -13.76 4.13 0.49
CA ALA A 36 -12.57 4.25 -0.34
C ALA A 36 -11.38 4.83 0.45
N ILE A 37 -11.60 5.88 1.22
CA ILE A 37 -10.58 6.49 2.07
C ILE A 37 -10.11 5.49 3.14
N LEU A 38 -11.03 4.80 3.79
CA LEU A 38 -10.74 3.84 4.87
C LEU A 38 -9.92 2.64 4.37
N ILE A 39 -10.04 2.27 3.09
CA ILE A 39 -9.25 1.21 2.46
C ILE A 39 -7.93 1.75 1.89
N VAL A 40 -7.99 2.83 1.10
CA VAL A 40 -6.83 3.32 0.35
C VAL A 40 -5.76 3.94 1.25
N VAL A 41 -6.18 4.68 2.29
CA VAL A 41 -5.23 5.37 3.18
C VAL A 41 -4.34 4.37 3.94
N PRO A 42 -4.87 3.32 4.59
CA PRO A 42 -4.02 2.33 5.26
C PRO A 42 -3.09 1.57 4.30
N ILE A 43 -3.60 1.22 3.11
CA ILE A 43 -2.77 0.55 2.10
C ILE A 43 -1.57 1.41 1.71
N ARG A 44 -1.80 2.70 1.43
CA ARG A 44 -0.72 3.64 1.08
C ARG A 44 0.25 3.93 2.23
N MET A 45 -0.25 3.94 3.47
CA MET A 45 0.59 4.26 4.62
C MET A 45 1.43 3.08 5.12
N PHE A 46 0.92 1.84 5.00
CA PHE A 46 1.50 0.68 5.68
C PHE A 46 1.94 -0.44 4.74
N ILE A 47 1.39 -0.53 3.53
CA ILE A 47 1.62 -1.70 2.68
C ILE A 47 2.52 -1.37 1.50
N ALA A 48 2.20 -0.34 0.73
CA ALA A 48 2.89 -0.07 -0.54
C ALA A 48 3.15 1.42 -0.75
N GLN A 49 4.41 1.79 -0.88
CA GLN A 49 4.82 3.17 -1.14
C GLN A 49 5.47 3.27 -2.52
N PRO A 50 4.95 4.13 -3.43
CA PRO A 50 5.56 4.35 -4.73
C PRO A 50 6.79 5.28 -4.59
N PHE A 51 7.90 4.90 -5.24
CA PHE A 51 9.11 5.68 -5.36
C PHE A 51 9.54 5.80 -6.82
N ILE A 52 10.27 6.86 -7.14
CA ILE A 52 10.94 7.02 -8.43
C ILE A 52 12.43 6.86 -8.19
N VAL A 53 13.06 5.98 -8.96
CA VAL A 53 14.51 5.76 -8.91
C VAL A 53 15.23 7.01 -9.42
N SER A 54 16.21 7.47 -8.67
CA SER A 54 17.09 8.56 -9.08
C SER A 54 18.53 8.20 -8.74
N GLY A 55 19.40 8.17 -9.76
CA GLY A 55 20.82 7.82 -9.63
C GLY A 55 21.16 6.49 -10.28
N ALA A 56 22.46 6.27 -10.49
CA ALA A 56 23.02 5.16 -11.26
C ALA A 56 23.61 4.02 -10.39
N SER A 57 23.51 4.10 -9.06
CA SER A 57 24.20 3.14 -8.17
C SER A 57 23.64 1.73 -8.20
N MET A 58 22.47 1.53 -8.82
CA MET A 58 21.79 0.24 -8.98
C MET A 58 21.45 -0.03 -10.45
N GLU A 59 22.19 0.58 -11.39
CA GLU A 59 21.86 0.64 -12.82
C GLU A 59 21.78 -0.74 -13.49
N ASP A 60 22.50 -1.72 -12.99
CA ASP A 60 22.37 -3.11 -13.47
C ASP A 60 21.01 -3.76 -13.11
N THR A 61 20.29 -3.21 -12.13
CA THR A 61 19.03 -3.76 -11.65
C THR A 61 17.87 -2.78 -11.81
N PHE A 62 18.10 -1.49 -11.58
CA PHE A 62 17.11 -0.41 -11.66
C PHE A 62 17.67 0.80 -12.37
N HIS A 63 16.92 1.33 -13.34
CA HIS A 63 17.30 2.51 -14.11
C HIS A 63 16.69 3.77 -13.52
N SER A 64 17.39 4.89 -13.70
CA SER A 64 16.87 6.18 -13.28
C SER A 64 15.58 6.53 -14.04
N GLY A 65 14.53 6.93 -13.28
CA GLY A 65 13.20 7.24 -13.81
C GLY A 65 12.20 6.11 -13.68
N GLU A 66 12.61 4.90 -13.28
CA GLU A 66 11.68 3.79 -13.06
C GLU A 66 10.83 4.00 -11.80
N TYR A 67 9.57 3.51 -11.87
CA TYR A 67 8.67 3.50 -10.73
C TYR A 67 8.83 2.18 -9.97
N LEU A 68 9.04 2.28 -8.67
CA LEU A 68 9.10 1.15 -7.75
C LEU A 68 7.94 1.20 -6.76
N ILE A 69 7.35 0.04 -6.51
CA ILE A 69 6.42 -0.15 -5.40
C ILE A 69 7.16 -0.92 -4.32
N VAL A 70 7.34 -0.29 -3.16
CA VAL A 70 8.08 -0.86 -2.04
C VAL A 70 7.11 -1.54 -1.08
N ASP A 71 7.33 -2.82 -0.85
CA ASP A 71 6.64 -3.60 0.17
C ASP A 71 7.22 -3.24 1.55
N GLN A 72 6.44 -2.55 2.35
CA GLN A 72 6.83 -2.19 3.71
C GLN A 72 6.39 -3.26 4.72
N LEU A 73 5.35 -4.02 4.40
CA LEU A 73 4.75 -4.97 5.33
C LEU A 73 5.68 -6.13 5.65
N SER A 74 6.44 -6.61 4.68
CA SER A 74 7.38 -7.72 4.87
C SER A 74 8.41 -7.45 5.96
N TYR A 75 8.89 -6.21 6.10
CA TYR A 75 9.89 -5.84 7.13
C TYR A 75 9.32 -5.78 8.56
N TYR A 76 8.00 -5.76 8.72
CA TYR A 76 7.37 -5.94 10.04
C TYR A 76 7.27 -7.41 10.45
N MET A 77 7.32 -8.34 9.49
CA MET A 77 7.09 -9.77 9.73
C MET A 77 8.36 -10.61 9.66
N ARG A 78 9.40 -10.16 8.94
CA ARG A 78 10.67 -10.88 8.79
C ARG A 78 11.86 -9.94 8.83
N GLN A 79 13.02 -10.50 9.14
CA GLN A 79 14.29 -9.77 9.03
C GLN A 79 14.74 -9.71 7.56
N PRO A 80 15.49 -8.65 7.18
CA PRO A 80 16.05 -8.54 5.85
C PRO A 80 17.12 -9.61 5.60
N GLU A 81 17.22 -10.05 4.34
CA GLU A 81 18.14 -11.09 3.91
C GLU A 81 19.33 -10.50 3.12
N ARG A 82 20.45 -11.24 3.10
CA ARG A 82 21.61 -10.84 2.30
C ARG A 82 21.28 -10.91 0.81
N GLY A 83 21.69 -9.89 0.06
CA GLY A 83 21.39 -9.74 -1.36
C GLY A 83 20.06 -9.03 -1.65
N GLU A 84 19.23 -8.85 -0.65
CA GLU A 84 17.95 -8.14 -0.79
C GLU A 84 18.16 -6.66 -1.08
N VAL A 85 17.30 -6.08 -1.92
CA VAL A 85 17.32 -4.65 -2.21
C VAL A 85 16.37 -3.93 -1.27
N ILE A 86 16.88 -2.94 -0.57
CA ILE A 86 16.11 -2.14 0.39
C ILE A 86 16.06 -0.68 -0.01
N ILE A 87 14.98 -0.01 0.39
CA ILE A 87 14.86 1.44 0.37
C ILE A 87 14.87 1.94 1.82
N PHE A 88 15.75 2.88 2.13
CA PHE A 88 15.85 3.45 3.46
C PHE A 88 16.07 4.96 3.42
N ARG A 89 15.74 5.62 4.51
CA ARG A 89 15.97 7.07 4.65
C ARG A 89 17.47 7.32 4.89
N TYR A 90 18.03 8.27 4.15
CA TYR A 90 19.44 8.62 4.34
C TYR A 90 19.66 9.25 5.71
N PRO A 91 20.54 8.72 6.58
CA PRO A 91 20.67 9.17 7.97
C PRO A 91 21.11 10.63 8.13
N LYS A 92 21.87 11.18 7.17
CA LYS A 92 22.33 12.58 7.21
C LYS A 92 21.30 13.57 6.65
N ASP A 93 20.33 13.08 5.86
CA ASP A 93 19.25 13.88 5.30
C ASP A 93 18.01 12.99 5.14
N PRO A 94 17.15 12.89 6.18
CA PRO A 94 15.98 12.01 6.18
C PRO A 94 14.91 12.35 5.14
N SER A 95 15.03 13.48 4.45
CA SER A 95 14.16 13.82 3.31
C SER A 95 14.46 12.98 2.06
N LYS A 96 15.66 12.37 2.01
CA LYS A 96 16.11 11.55 0.88
C LYS A 96 16.02 10.06 1.18
N PHE A 97 15.60 9.31 0.16
CA PHE A 97 15.54 7.86 0.19
C PHE A 97 16.63 7.30 -0.72
N PHE A 98 17.30 6.26 -0.24
CA PHE A 98 18.30 5.56 -0.99
C PHE A 98 17.87 4.11 -1.23
N ILE A 99 18.15 3.62 -2.44
CA ILE A 99 18.00 2.21 -2.81
C ILE A 99 19.39 1.57 -2.81
N LYS A 100 19.57 0.49 -2.07
CA LYS A 100 20.82 -0.26 -1.95
C LYS A 100 20.56 -1.74 -1.75
N ARG A 101 21.59 -2.55 -2.07
CA ARG A 101 21.58 -3.99 -1.82
C ARG A 101 22.28 -4.29 -0.51
N ILE A 102 21.69 -5.16 0.30
CA ILE A 102 22.26 -5.65 1.55
C ILE A 102 23.42 -6.59 1.20
N ILE A 103 24.60 -6.25 1.64
CA ILE A 103 25.82 -7.06 1.43
C ILE A 103 26.11 -7.89 2.68
N GLY A 104 25.99 -7.30 3.87
CA GLY A 104 26.21 -7.97 5.14
C GLY A 104 25.05 -7.83 6.10
N LEU A 105 24.92 -8.79 6.99
CA LEU A 105 23.95 -8.85 8.07
C LEU A 105 24.62 -8.59 9.41
N PRO A 106 23.87 -8.33 10.48
CA PRO A 106 24.44 -8.22 11.84
C PRO A 106 25.24 -9.48 12.21
N GLY A 107 26.48 -9.29 12.70
CA GLY A 107 27.41 -10.38 13.01
C GLY A 107 28.37 -10.74 11.87
N ASP A 108 28.15 -10.22 10.64
CA ASP A 108 29.06 -10.47 9.54
C ASP A 108 30.31 -9.58 9.62
N THR A 109 31.47 -10.17 9.32
CA THR A 109 32.70 -9.46 9.04
C THR A 109 32.87 -9.28 7.55
N ILE A 110 32.98 -8.04 7.07
CA ILE A 110 33.12 -7.72 5.66
C ILE A 110 34.55 -7.23 5.41
N ASN A 111 35.29 -7.93 4.53
CA ASN A 111 36.59 -7.50 4.03
C ASN A 111 36.51 -7.13 2.56
N ILE A 112 37.07 -5.98 2.19
CA ILE A 112 37.10 -5.50 0.80
C ILE A 112 38.53 -5.33 0.37
N GLU A 113 38.98 -6.24 -0.51
CA GLU A 113 40.34 -6.21 -1.06
C GLU A 113 40.29 -6.30 -2.58
N LYS A 114 40.98 -5.43 -3.27
CA LYS A 114 41.13 -5.43 -4.74
C LYS A 114 39.80 -5.59 -5.49
N SER A 115 38.77 -4.87 -5.04
CA SER A 115 37.39 -4.93 -5.59
C SER A 115 36.64 -6.26 -5.33
N VAL A 116 37.17 -7.13 -4.49
CA VAL A 116 36.49 -8.35 -4.05
C VAL A 116 35.95 -8.13 -2.64
N VAL A 117 34.69 -8.45 -2.46
CA VAL A 117 34.03 -8.41 -1.15
C VAL A 117 33.96 -9.82 -0.59
N THR A 118 34.64 -10.04 0.53
CA THR A 118 34.59 -11.32 1.28
C THR A 118 33.77 -11.13 2.53
N ILE A 119 32.84 -12.04 2.77
CA ILE A 119 31.96 -12.01 3.93
C ILE A 119 32.24 -13.26 4.75
N THR A 120 32.52 -13.08 6.04
CA THR A 120 32.74 -14.17 7.00
C THR A 120 31.71 -14.06 8.10
N ASN A 121 30.99 -15.15 8.37
CA ASN A 121 30.09 -15.29 9.53
C ASN A 121 30.85 -15.98 10.66
N GLU A 122 30.67 -15.49 11.88
CA GLU A 122 31.10 -16.24 13.08
C GLU A 122 30.13 -17.39 13.40
#